data_8e3e97fc1cda56b4876f78953e39a975
#
_entry.id   8e3e97fc1cda56b4876f78953e39a975
#
_cell.length_a   1.000
_cell.length_b   1.000
_cell.length_c   1.000
_cell.angle_alpha   90.00
_cell.angle_beta   90.00
_cell.angle_gamma   90.00
#
_symmetry.space_group_name_H-M   'P 1'
#
loop_
_entity.id
_entity.type
_entity.pdbx_description
1 polymer ?
#
loop_
_entity_poly.entity_id
_entity_poly.type
_entity_poly.pdbx_seq_one_letter_code
_entity_poly.pdbx_strand_id
1 'polypeptide(L)'
;MMYDVIVIGGGPGGLAAAISAHENGAHVLLIEREARLGGMLKQCIHDGFGLARFGERLAGPEYVERFIDRLEELGIEAHTQTFVTRVEKTPAGFAVVTVSRSGVARYDTRTLVLATGCRERTAKQVFIHGTRPAGVFTAGTAQHFTNLLGELPTRRCVILGSGDIGLIMARRLTLEGAEVLGVYEAKPTPSGLTRNIHQCLHDYNIPLHLSHTVTRVFGADRLTGVEVAEVDEAMRPIPGTEQRIDCDALIVSVGLIPENELAESLGVPLDGHTRGPVCDGQLMTEVPGIFSCGNALHVNDLVDYVSASGELAGKSAAHFAAHTRDEIALTISDDFGYLVPQRLDRTEDNSSVTLYFRSAAVLGPCRVVLTIDGKETWSRRYPFLRPPEMQQLTLDFDKLGIAHARDVHFTIEVAEA
;
A
#
# COMPACT_ATOMS: atom_id res chain seq x y z
N MET A 1 -20.50 24.52 8.10
CA MET A 1 -19.13 25.04 7.94
C MET A 1 -18.51 24.26 6.79
N MET A 2 -17.81 24.89 5.88
CA MET A 2 -17.18 24.24 4.73
C MET A 2 -15.67 24.14 5.00
N TYR A 3 -15.11 22.95 4.87
CA TYR A 3 -13.67 22.74 4.96
C TYR A 3 -13.01 23.02 3.61
N ASP A 4 -11.74 23.39 3.61
CA ASP A 4 -10.97 23.47 2.37
C ASP A 4 -10.55 22.06 1.93
N VAL A 5 -10.12 21.24 2.90
CA VAL A 5 -9.67 19.87 2.65
C VAL A 5 -10.29 18.91 3.67
N ILE A 6 -10.89 17.82 3.21
CA ILE A 6 -11.20 16.67 4.07
C ILE A 6 -10.26 15.53 3.70
N VAL A 7 -9.56 15.00 4.70
CA VAL A 7 -8.68 13.82 4.58
C VAL A 7 -9.43 12.61 5.13
N ILE A 8 -9.53 11.54 4.33
CA ILE A 8 -10.21 10.29 4.72
C ILE A 8 -9.16 9.21 4.99
N GLY A 9 -9.00 8.86 6.26
CA GLY A 9 -8.03 7.90 6.79
C GLY A 9 -6.93 8.56 7.62
N GLY A 10 -6.80 8.13 8.89
CA GLY A 10 -5.85 8.66 9.89
C GLY A 10 -4.57 7.82 10.03
N GLY A 11 -4.16 7.11 8.97
CA GLY A 11 -2.87 6.46 8.88
C GLY A 11 -1.73 7.44 8.56
N PRO A 12 -0.47 6.97 8.39
CA PRO A 12 0.69 7.85 8.17
C PRO A 12 0.54 8.77 6.96
N GLY A 13 -0.05 8.28 5.85
CA GLY A 13 -0.31 9.13 4.68
C GLY A 13 -1.35 10.22 4.94
N GLY A 14 -2.45 9.89 5.63
CA GLY A 14 -3.50 10.85 5.94
C GLY A 14 -3.07 11.87 6.99
N LEU A 15 -2.33 11.46 8.01
CA LEU A 15 -1.74 12.38 8.99
C LEU A 15 -0.79 13.38 8.30
N ALA A 16 0.12 12.87 7.46
CA ALA A 16 1.02 13.73 6.69
C ALA A 16 0.26 14.69 5.75
N ALA A 17 -0.81 14.21 5.11
CA ALA A 17 -1.65 15.03 4.25
C ALA A 17 -2.39 16.14 5.03
N ALA A 18 -2.97 15.81 6.18
CA ALA A 18 -3.68 16.78 7.01
C ALA A 18 -2.74 17.86 7.54
N ILE A 19 -1.56 17.49 8.03
CA ILE A 19 -0.53 18.41 8.51
C ILE A 19 -0.09 19.33 7.36
N SER A 20 0.29 18.74 6.22
CA SER A 20 0.76 19.50 5.07
C SER A 20 -0.31 20.44 4.53
N ALA A 21 -1.57 20.02 4.42
CA ALA A 21 -2.66 20.89 3.99
C ALA A 21 -2.86 22.09 4.97
N HIS A 22 -2.83 21.82 6.27
CA HIS A 22 -2.95 22.86 7.30
C HIS A 22 -1.78 23.86 7.26
N GLU A 23 -0.54 23.38 7.15
CA GLU A 23 0.66 24.21 7.05
C GLU A 23 0.69 25.07 5.76
N ASN A 24 -0.08 24.66 4.74
CA ASN A 24 -0.32 25.45 3.52
C ASN A 24 -1.60 26.31 3.60
N GLY A 25 -2.15 26.54 4.80
CA GLY A 25 -3.21 27.50 5.08
C GLY A 25 -4.64 26.97 4.92
N ALA A 26 -4.84 25.68 4.68
CA ALA A 26 -6.17 25.11 4.54
C ALA A 26 -6.85 24.85 5.90
N HIS A 27 -8.17 25.02 5.97
CA HIS A 27 -9.02 24.52 7.05
C HIS A 27 -9.31 23.03 6.81
N VAL A 28 -8.76 22.15 7.67
CA VAL A 28 -8.70 20.71 7.47
C VAL A 28 -9.57 19.96 8.45
N LEU A 29 -10.26 18.90 7.98
CA LEU A 29 -10.87 17.87 8.79
C LEU A 29 -10.25 16.51 8.44
N LEU A 30 -9.74 15.78 9.43
CA LEU A 30 -9.30 14.39 9.30
C LEU A 30 -10.40 13.45 9.82
N ILE A 31 -10.79 12.45 9.04
CA ILE A 31 -11.80 11.46 9.41
C ILE A 31 -11.15 10.07 9.46
N GLU A 32 -11.28 9.39 10.64
CA GLU A 32 -10.73 8.06 10.89
C GLU A 32 -11.82 7.13 11.44
N ARG A 33 -11.92 5.94 10.87
CA ARG A 33 -12.91 4.91 11.29
C ARG A 33 -12.53 4.22 12.61
N GLU A 34 -11.24 4.09 12.88
CA GLU A 34 -10.73 3.44 14.08
C GLU A 34 -10.81 4.36 15.30
N ALA A 35 -10.66 3.77 16.51
CA ALA A 35 -10.66 4.51 17.75
C ALA A 35 -9.41 5.38 17.97
N ARG A 36 -8.31 5.06 17.30
CA ARG A 36 -7.02 5.75 17.42
C ARG A 36 -6.44 6.02 16.04
N LEU A 37 -5.80 7.17 15.91
CA LEU A 37 -4.99 7.51 14.74
C LEU A 37 -3.77 6.59 14.61
N GLY A 38 -3.08 6.62 13.47
CA GLY A 38 -1.86 5.88 13.23
C GLY A 38 -1.99 4.68 12.27
N GLY A 39 -3.22 4.30 11.89
CA GLY A 39 -3.46 3.22 10.94
C GLY A 39 -2.78 1.90 11.33
N MET A 40 -2.21 1.19 10.35
CA MET A 40 -1.54 -0.09 10.57
C MET A 40 -0.24 0.00 11.38
N LEU A 41 0.40 1.17 11.44
CA LEU A 41 1.66 1.31 12.19
C LEU A 41 1.51 1.08 13.69
N LYS A 42 0.32 1.29 14.26
CA LYS A 42 0.04 1.00 15.68
C LYS A 42 0.44 -0.41 16.11
N GLN A 43 0.28 -1.37 15.22
CA GLN A 43 0.59 -2.78 15.47
C GLN A 43 1.93 -3.26 14.92
N CYS A 44 2.65 -2.41 14.17
CA CYS A 44 3.97 -2.73 13.59
C CYS A 44 5.08 -2.45 14.60
N ILE A 45 5.19 -3.28 15.64
CA ILE A 45 6.14 -3.06 16.75
C ILE A 45 7.60 -3.43 16.42
N HIS A 46 7.87 -3.99 15.22
CA HIS A 46 9.24 -4.18 14.74
C HIS A 46 9.87 -2.86 14.31
N ASP A 47 11.17 -2.79 14.30
CA ASP A 47 11.95 -1.64 13.87
C ASP A 47 12.13 -1.57 12.34
N GLY A 48 12.63 -0.44 11.85
CA GLY A 48 12.99 -0.22 10.44
C GLY A 48 12.23 0.91 9.77
N PHE A 49 11.38 1.62 10.49
CA PHE A 49 10.65 2.79 10.01
C PHE A 49 11.43 4.09 10.24
N GLY A 50 11.25 5.10 9.38
CA GLY A 50 11.76 6.45 9.57
C GLY A 50 13.22 6.67 9.19
N LEU A 51 13.88 5.67 8.62
CA LEU A 51 15.30 5.79 8.28
C LEU A 51 15.54 6.86 7.19
N ALA A 52 14.69 6.91 6.18
CA ALA A 52 14.81 7.89 5.11
C ALA A 52 14.33 9.29 5.56
N ARG A 53 13.27 9.35 6.37
CA ARG A 53 12.64 10.61 6.78
C ARG A 53 13.34 11.27 7.99
N PHE A 54 13.61 10.49 9.03
CA PHE A 54 14.10 11.00 10.30
C PHE A 54 15.59 10.69 10.54
N GLY A 55 16.23 9.87 9.69
CA GLY A 55 17.58 9.36 9.92
C GLY A 55 17.67 8.42 11.13
N GLU A 56 16.55 7.96 11.66
CA GLU A 56 16.42 7.15 12.86
C GLU A 56 15.70 5.84 12.53
N ARG A 57 16.01 4.82 13.31
CA ARG A 57 15.40 3.50 13.18
C ARG A 57 14.34 3.32 14.25
N LEU A 58 13.10 3.55 13.87
CA LEU A 58 11.95 3.58 14.75
C LEU A 58 11.09 2.32 14.62
N ALA A 59 10.31 1.98 15.66
CA ALA A 59 9.16 1.10 15.55
C ALA A 59 7.97 1.85 14.92
N GLY A 60 6.99 1.11 14.39
CA GLY A 60 5.83 1.73 13.75
C GLY A 60 5.06 2.71 14.64
N PRO A 61 4.73 2.36 15.91
CA PRO A 61 4.12 3.30 16.85
C PRO A 61 4.94 4.57 17.07
N GLU A 62 6.26 4.45 17.27
CA GLU A 62 7.15 5.61 17.46
C GLU A 62 7.18 6.53 16.23
N TYR A 63 7.16 5.93 15.03
CA TYR A 63 7.11 6.70 13.79
C TYR A 63 5.83 7.52 13.68
N VAL A 64 4.68 6.90 13.90
CA VAL A 64 3.39 7.56 13.67
C VAL A 64 3.03 8.54 14.80
N GLU A 65 3.52 8.32 16.01
CA GLU A 65 3.30 9.23 17.15
C GLU A 65 3.82 10.63 16.84
N ARG A 66 4.97 10.76 16.15
CA ARG A 66 5.50 12.07 15.73
C ARG A 66 4.53 12.87 14.85
N PHE A 67 3.73 12.19 14.03
CA PHE A 67 2.69 12.84 13.23
C PHE A 67 1.46 13.15 14.06
N ILE A 68 1.08 12.28 14.99
CA ILE A 68 -0.06 12.51 15.88
C ILE A 68 0.22 13.72 16.77
N ASP A 69 1.39 13.77 17.42
CA ASP A 69 1.84 14.91 18.24
C ASP A 69 1.80 16.22 17.42
N ARG A 70 2.32 16.18 16.19
CA ARG A 70 2.32 17.36 15.31
C ARG A 70 0.92 17.81 14.93
N LEU A 71 0.02 16.88 14.65
CA LEU A 71 -1.38 17.17 14.33
C LEU A 71 -2.09 17.84 15.54
N GLU A 72 -1.84 17.33 16.76
CA GLU A 72 -2.39 17.87 18.00
C GLU A 72 -1.80 19.28 18.31
N GLU A 73 -0.48 19.47 18.15
CA GLU A 73 0.16 20.79 18.28
C GLU A 73 -0.43 21.85 17.36
N LEU A 74 -0.78 21.48 16.14
CA LEU A 74 -1.40 22.35 15.16
C LEU A 74 -2.90 22.56 15.40
N GLY A 75 -3.51 21.81 16.30
CA GLY A 75 -4.94 21.87 16.59
C GLY A 75 -5.83 21.45 15.41
N ILE A 76 -5.35 20.52 14.56
CA ILE A 76 -6.12 20.04 13.41
C ILE A 76 -7.28 19.17 13.90
N GLU A 77 -8.49 19.48 13.42
CA GLU A 77 -9.69 18.74 13.78
C GLU A 77 -9.64 17.30 13.24
N ALA A 78 -9.79 16.31 14.13
CA ALA A 78 -9.77 14.90 13.79
C ALA A 78 -10.95 14.16 14.42
N HIS A 79 -11.74 13.48 13.59
CA HIS A 79 -12.89 12.68 14.02
C HIS A 79 -12.55 11.20 13.95
N THR A 80 -12.22 10.58 15.07
CA THR A 80 -12.05 9.13 15.20
C THR A 80 -13.40 8.44 15.39
N GLN A 81 -13.44 7.09 15.29
CA GLN A 81 -14.68 6.28 15.34
C GLN A 81 -15.76 6.80 14.40
N THR A 82 -15.35 7.37 13.27
CA THR A 82 -16.22 8.03 12.30
C THR A 82 -16.02 7.40 10.92
N PHE A 83 -17.00 6.65 10.47
CA PHE A 83 -16.94 5.91 9.21
C PHE A 83 -17.56 6.73 8.07
N VAL A 84 -16.83 6.96 6.98
CA VAL A 84 -17.36 7.57 5.76
C VAL A 84 -18.15 6.54 4.98
N THR A 85 -19.45 6.78 4.82
CA THR A 85 -20.36 5.86 4.12
C THR A 85 -20.49 6.17 2.65
N ARG A 86 -20.41 7.45 2.28
CA ARG A 86 -20.43 7.90 0.88
C ARG A 86 -19.90 9.33 0.77
N VAL A 87 -19.52 9.68 -0.45
CA VAL A 87 -19.18 11.04 -0.85
C VAL A 87 -20.02 11.42 -2.06
N GLU A 88 -20.52 12.65 -2.09
CA GLU A 88 -21.36 13.19 -3.16
C GLU A 88 -20.66 14.40 -3.79
N LYS A 89 -20.67 14.52 -5.13
CA LYS A 89 -20.23 15.73 -5.80
C LYS A 89 -21.26 16.84 -5.62
N THR A 90 -20.81 18.06 -5.34
CA THR A 90 -21.65 19.25 -5.21
C THR A 90 -21.11 20.36 -6.12
N PRO A 91 -21.88 21.43 -6.39
CA PRO A 91 -21.37 22.56 -7.17
C PRO A 91 -20.15 23.27 -6.55
N ALA A 92 -19.94 23.14 -5.24
CA ALA A 92 -18.84 23.79 -4.50
C ALA A 92 -17.69 22.84 -4.12
N GLY A 93 -17.74 21.57 -4.54
CA GLY A 93 -16.77 20.54 -4.19
C GLY A 93 -17.45 19.23 -3.85
N PHE A 94 -17.37 18.79 -2.59
CA PHE A 94 -17.85 17.47 -2.17
C PHE A 94 -18.60 17.55 -0.84
N ALA A 95 -19.52 16.60 -0.65
CA ALA A 95 -20.20 16.36 0.61
C ALA A 95 -19.87 14.96 1.12
N VAL A 96 -19.25 14.87 2.27
CA VAL A 96 -18.83 13.64 2.93
C VAL A 96 -19.89 13.26 3.96
N VAL A 97 -20.51 12.10 3.80
CA VAL A 97 -21.51 11.56 4.74
C VAL A 97 -20.88 10.50 5.61
N THR A 98 -21.00 10.66 6.90
CA THR A 98 -20.39 9.80 7.91
C THR A 98 -21.40 9.20 8.87
N VAL A 99 -21.00 8.09 9.50
CA VAL A 99 -21.69 7.46 10.64
C VAL A 99 -20.71 7.34 11.80
N SER A 100 -21.15 7.74 12.97
CA SER A 100 -20.43 7.58 14.24
C SER A 100 -21.39 7.16 15.34
N ARG A 101 -20.90 7.04 16.57
CA ARG A 101 -21.78 6.77 17.74
C ARG A 101 -22.82 7.87 17.99
N SER A 102 -22.55 9.10 17.54
CA SER A 102 -23.48 10.25 17.65
C SER A 102 -24.52 10.29 16.52
N GLY A 103 -24.46 9.38 15.56
CA GLY A 103 -25.38 9.30 14.43
C GLY A 103 -24.74 9.62 13.09
N VAL A 104 -25.58 10.07 12.15
CA VAL A 104 -25.18 10.46 10.79
C VAL A 104 -24.84 11.94 10.78
N ALA A 105 -23.71 12.28 10.16
CA ALA A 105 -23.29 13.66 9.93
C ALA A 105 -22.92 13.89 8.46
N ARG A 106 -22.95 15.16 8.05
CA ARG A 106 -22.54 15.59 6.71
C ARG A 106 -21.54 16.76 6.84
N TYR A 107 -20.45 16.65 6.12
CA TYR A 107 -19.41 17.68 6.04
C TYR A 107 -19.20 18.08 4.59
N ASP A 108 -19.17 19.38 4.31
CA ASP A 108 -18.92 19.91 2.97
C ASP A 108 -17.46 20.36 2.85
N THR A 109 -16.82 20.10 1.70
CA THR A 109 -15.41 20.43 1.45
C THR A 109 -15.17 20.83 0.00
N ARG A 110 -14.10 21.59 -0.24
CA ARG A 110 -13.65 21.93 -1.59
C ARG A 110 -12.89 20.78 -2.23
N THR A 111 -12.03 20.11 -1.47
CA THR A 111 -11.17 19.01 -1.95
C THR A 111 -11.18 17.81 -1.00
N LEU A 112 -10.77 16.66 -1.54
CA LEU A 112 -10.65 15.41 -0.81
C LEU A 112 -9.25 14.83 -0.97
N VAL A 113 -8.69 14.30 0.12
CA VAL A 113 -7.53 13.42 0.08
C VAL A 113 -7.94 12.02 0.53
N LEU A 114 -7.85 11.05 -0.36
CA LEU A 114 -8.14 9.64 -0.10
C LEU A 114 -6.86 8.96 0.41
N ALA A 115 -6.79 8.76 1.72
CA ALA A 115 -5.71 8.07 2.42
C ALA A 115 -6.23 6.77 3.08
N THR A 116 -7.14 6.09 2.38
CA THR A 116 -7.91 4.93 2.84
C THR A 116 -7.07 3.67 3.03
N GLY A 117 -5.83 3.66 2.53
CA GLY A 117 -4.89 2.57 2.69
C GLY A 117 -5.25 1.32 1.88
N CYS A 118 -4.99 0.16 2.45
CA CYS A 118 -5.24 -1.13 1.80
C CYS A 118 -5.72 -2.16 2.83
N ARG A 119 -6.33 -3.24 2.34
CA ARG A 119 -6.71 -4.43 3.10
C ARG A 119 -6.00 -5.66 2.58
N GLU A 120 -5.89 -6.67 3.41
CA GLU A 120 -5.30 -7.94 3.05
C GLU A 120 -6.27 -8.82 2.23
N ARG A 121 -5.72 -9.60 1.31
CA ARG A 121 -6.47 -10.64 0.63
C ARG A 121 -6.86 -11.74 1.60
N THR A 122 -8.12 -12.17 1.52
CA THR A 122 -8.68 -13.24 2.35
C THR A 122 -8.45 -14.62 1.73
N ALA A 123 -8.59 -15.67 2.52
CA ALA A 123 -8.51 -17.07 2.06
C ALA A 123 -9.45 -17.36 0.87
N LYS A 124 -10.64 -16.73 0.83
CA LYS A 124 -11.58 -16.91 -0.28
C LYS A 124 -11.11 -16.30 -1.60
N GLN A 125 -10.39 -15.19 -1.53
CA GLN A 125 -9.87 -14.52 -2.73
C GLN A 125 -8.68 -15.26 -3.37
N VAL A 126 -8.08 -16.21 -2.66
CA VAL A 126 -7.04 -17.12 -3.16
C VAL A 126 -7.52 -18.56 -3.25
N PHE A 127 -8.85 -18.74 -3.30
CA PHE A 127 -9.50 -20.02 -3.58
C PHE A 127 -9.20 -21.15 -2.59
N ILE A 128 -8.93 -20.85 -1.32
CA ILE A 128 -8.80 -21.88 -0.29
C ILE A 128 -10.19 -22.44 0.04
N HIS A 129 -10.36 -23.73 -0.20
CA HIS A 129 -11.61 -24.44 -0.02
C HIS A 129 -11.79 -24.94 1.43
N GLY A 130 -12.95 -25.54 1.74
CA GLY A 130 -13.26 -26.16 3.01
C GLY A 130 -14.33 -25.44 3.81
N THR A 131 -14.36 -25.70 5.10
CA THR A 131 -15.28 -25.12 6.06
C THR A 131 -14.88 -23.66 6.43
N ARG A 132 -15.59 -23.05 7.40
CA ARG A 132 -15.22 -21.72 7.93
C ARG A 132 -14.95 -21.79 9.43
N PRO A 133 -13.95 -22.55 9.87
CA PRO A 133 -13.61 -22.66 11.29
C PRO A 133 -12.96 -21.34 11.77
N ALA A 134 -12.99 -21.08 13.07
CA ALA A 134 -12.07 -20.15 13.69
C ALA A 134 -10.62 -20.63 13.49
N GLY A 135 -9.66 -19.69 13.40
CA GLY A 135 -8.24 -20.03 13.20
C GLY A 135 -7.71 -19.74 11.78
N VAL A 136 -8.56 -19.24 10.88
CA VAL A 136 -8.08 -18.70 9.58
C VAL A 136 -8.01 -17.18 9.70
N PHE A 137 -6.78 -16.66 9.76
CA PHE A 137 -6.49 -15.22 9.95
C PHE A 137 -5.71 -14.67 8.77
N THR A 138 -5.87 -13.40 8.45
CA THR A 138 -4.86 -12.67 7.71
C THR A 138 -3.67 -12.33 8.62
N ALA A 139 -2.51 -12.07 8.05
CA ALA A 139 -1.30 -11.76 8.83
C ALA A 139 -1.49 -10.51 9.71
N GLY A 140 -2.12 -9.45 9.17
CA GLY A 140 -2.44 -8.24 9.94
C GLY A 140 -3.45 -8.48 11.05
N THR A 141 -4.43 -9.37 10.86
CA THR A 141 -5.35 -9.76 11.94
C THR A 141 -4.59 -10.51 13.05
N ALA A 142 -3.72 -11.46 12.71
CA ALA A 142 -2.89 -12.16 13.69
C ALA A 142 -1.95 -11.20 14.42
N GLN A 143 -1.39 -10.22 13.70
CA GLN A 143 -0.56 -9.15 14.26
C GLN A 143 -1.35 -8.28 15.26
N HIS A 144 -2.60 -7.95 14.93
CA HIS A 144 -3.48 -7.18 15.80
C HIS A 144 -3.73 -7.91 17.14
N PHE A 145 -4.10 -9.20 17.08
CA PHE A 145 -4.27 -10.01 18.29
C PHE A 145 -3.01 -10.03 19.14
N THR A 146 -1.87 -10.32 18.53
CA THR A 146 -0.61 -10.48 19.25
C THR A 146 -0.08 -9.16 19.79
N ASN A 147 -0.06 -8.10 18.96
CA ASN A 147 0.66 -6.88 19.29
C ASN A 147 -0.19 -5.81 19.99
N LEU A 148 -1.51 -5.77 19.75
CA LEU A 148 -2.39 -4.77 20.37
C LEU A 148 -3.26 -5.36 21.49
N LEU A 149 -3.69 -6.61 21.36
CA LEU A 149 -4.54 -7.24 22.38
C LEU A 149 -3.74 -8.09 23.37
N GLY A 150 -2.47 -8.44 23.07
CA GLY A 150 -1.67 -9.31 23.91
C GLY A 150 -2.16 -10.77 23.95
N GLU A 151 -2.89 -11.17 22.91
CA GLU A 151 -3.48 -12.49 22.79
C GLU A 151 -2.76 -13.32 21.72
N LEU A 152 -2.38 -14.54 22.06
CA LEU A 152 -1.79 -15.49 21.10
C LEU A 152 -2.89 -16.24 20.34
N PRO A 153 -3.10 -15.97 19.03
CA PRO A 153 -4.22 -16.51 18.28
C PRO A 153 -4.07 -18.01 17.95
N THR A 154 -2.89 -18.58 18.12
CA THR A 154 -2.53 -19.94 17.70
C THR A 154 -1.47 -20.55 18.59
N ARG A 155 -1.46 -21.89 18.68
CA ARG A 155 -0.35 -22.66 19.25
C ARG A 155 0.52 -23.31 18.18
N ARG A 156 -0.09 -23.71 17.06
CA ARG A 156 0.58 -24.36 15.93
C ARG A 156 -0.02 -23.87 14.62
N CYS A 157 0.74 -23.17 13.82
CA CYS A 157 0.22 -22.55 12.59
C CYS A 157 1.04 -22.85 11.34
N VAL A 158 0.34 -22.74 10.22
CA VAL A 158 0.92 -22.66 8.87
C VAL A 158 0.76 -21.23 8.38
N ILE A 159 1.75 -20.70 7.69
CA ILE A 159 1.70 -19.37 7.06
C ILE A 159 1.71 -19.55 5.55
N LEU A 160 0.76 -18.94 4.86
CA LEU A 160 0.71 -18.88 3.40
C LEU A 160 1.13 -17.49 2.93
N GLY A 161 2.18 -17.44 2.12
CA GLY A 161 2.81 -16.24 1.57
C GLY A 161 4.10 -15.86 2.29
N SER A 162 5.17 -15.69 1.53
CA SER A 162 6.51 -15.33 1.98
C SER A 162 6.85 -13.84 1.82
N GLY A 163 5.84 -12.98 1.69
CA GLY A 163 6.01 -11.53 1.75
C GLY A 163 6.46 -11.07 3.14
N ASP A 164 7.02 -9.86 3.26
CA ASP A 164 7.63 -9.37 4.50
C ASP A 164 6.71 -9.48 5.72
N ILE A 165 5.41 -9.19 5.57
CA ILE A 165 4.45 -9.30 6.68
C ILE A 165 4.33 -10.75 7.16
N GLY A 166 4.26 -11.73 6.23
CA GLY A 166 4.23 -13.14 6.57
C GLY A 166 5.48 -13.61 7.30
N LEU A 167 6.66 -13.17 6.84
CA LEU A 167 7.95 -13.46 7.47
C LEU A 167 8.06 -12.87 8.87
N ILE A 168 7.68 -11.60 9.02
CA ILE A 168 7.67 -10.91 10.32
C ILE A 168 6.72 -11.61 11.30
N MET A 169 5.55 -12.05 10.82
CA MET A 169 4.61 -12.79 11.66
C MET A 169 5.11 -14.19 12.02
N ALA A 170 5.82 -14.87 11.13
CA ALA A 170 6.47 -16.16 11.45
C ALA A 170 7.40 -15.99 12.66
N ARG A 171 8.31 -15.04 12.59
CA ARG A 171 9.20 -14.70 13.71
C ARG A 171 8.43 -14.28 14.96
N ARG A 172 7.44 -13.38 14.80
CA ARG A 172 6.68 -12.84 15.93
C ARG A 172 5.94 -13.93 16.71
N LEU A 173 5.18 -14.76 16.02
CA LEU A 173 4.44 -15.85 16.64
C LEU A 173 5.36 -16.88 17.34
N THR A 174 6.52 -17.17 16.74
CA THR A 174 7.54 -18.03 17.38
C THR A 174 8.08 -17.42 18.66
N LEU A 175 8.35 -16.10 18.69
CA LEU A 175 8.80 -15.41 19.90
C LEU A 175 7.74 -15.38 21.01
N GLU A 176 6.45 -15.43 20.66
CA GLU A 176 5.35 -15.52 21.62
C GLU A 176 5.05 -16.99 22.05
N GLY A 177 5.82 -17.95 21.55
CA GLY A 177 5.72 -19.36 21.96
C GLY A 177 4.82 -20.23 21.09
N ALA A 178 4.34 -19.74 19.93
CA ALA A 178 3.68 -20.60 18.96
C ALA A 178 4.69 -21.40 18.12
N GLU A 179 4.31 -22.60 17.70
CA GLU A 179 5.04 -23.40 16.73
C GLU A 179 4.61 -23.00 15.31
N VAL A 180 5.51 -22.38 14.54
CA VAL A 180 5.31 -22.12 13.11
C VAL A 180 5.83 -23.32 12.32
N LEU A 181 4.92 -24.12 11.77
CA LEU A 181 5.24 -25.39 11.09
C LEU A 181 5.92 -25.16 9.74
N GLY A 182 5.69 -24.02 9.12
CA GLY A 182 6.33 -23.61 7.87
C GLY A 182 5.64 -22.44 7.21
N VAL A 183 6.39 -21.81 6.30
CA VAL A 183 5.90 -20.77 5.38
C VAL A 183 5.81 -21.39 4.00
N TYR A 184 4.67 -21.24 3.34
CA TYR A 184 4.36 -21.80 2.01
C TYR A 184 4.20 -20.66 1.02
N GLU A 185 4.89 -20.75 -0.12
CA GLU A 185 4.89 -19.72 -1.17
C GLU A 185 4.59 -20.37 -2.53
N ALA A 186 3.58 -19.85 -3.21
CA ALA A 186 3.19 -20.37 -4.53
C ALA A 186 4.22 -20.10 -5.62
N LYS A 187 5.02 -19.05 -5.49
CA LYS A 187 6.09 -18.73 -6.44
C LYS A 187 7.31 -19.65 -6.24
N PRO A 188 8.13 -19.83 -7.29
CA PRO A 188 9.39 -20.56 -7.18
C PRO A 188 10.48 -19.77 -6.44
N THR A 189 10.23 -18.51 -6.10
CA THR A 189 11.13 -17.62 -5.37
C THR A 189 10.40 -16.91 -4.24
N PRO A 190 11.09 -16.59 -3.12
CA PRO A 190 10.49 -15.82 -2.03
C PRO A 190 10.02 -14.44 -2.50
N SER A 191 8.95 -13.95 -1.90
CA SER A 191 8.36 -12.65 -2.19
C SER A 191 8.84 -11.52 -1.27
N GLY A 192 9.46 -11.85 -0.13
CA GLY A 192 9.98 -10.88 0.84
C GLY A 192 11.47 -10.56 0.63
N LEU A 193 11.93 -9.54 1.34
CA LEU A 193 13.32 -9.11 1.31
C LEU A 193 14.25 -10.19 1.87
N THR A 194 15.42 -10.38 1.26
CA THR A 194 16.43 -11.37 1.67
C THR A 194 16.79 -11.26 3.15
N ARG A 195 16.91 -10.03 3.67
CA ARG A 195 17.15 -9.78 5.08
C ARG A 195 16.08 -10.41 5.98
N ASN A 196 14.81 -10.25 5.61
CA ASN A 196 13.70 -10.78 6.40
C ASN A 196 13.63 -12.32 6.33
N ILE A 197 14.01 -12.92 5.20
CA ILE A 197 14.14 -14.40 5.10
C ILE A 197 15.16 -14.91 6.12
N HIS A 198 16.33 -14.29 6.21
CA HIS A 198 17.34 -14.67 7.19
C HIS A 198 16.86 -14.45 8.63
N GLN A 199 16.47 -13.23 8.97
CA GLN A 199 16.12 -12.84 10.34
C GLN A 199 14.82 -13.44 10.87
N CYS A 200 13.89 -13.81 10.00
CA CYS A 200 12.58 -14.30 10.40
C CYS A 200 12.40 -15.81 10.24
N LEU A 201 13.13 -16.45 9.32
CA LEU A 201 13.03 -17.90 9.11
C LEU A 201 14.28 -18.64 9.49
N HIS A 202 15.46 -18.30 8.93
CA HIS A 202 16.68 -19.06 9.15
C HIS A 202 17.12 -19.03 10.61
N ASP A 203 17.08 -17.86 11.26
CA ASP A 203 17.47 -17.69 12.68
C ASP A 203 16.55 -18.47 13.63
N TYR A 204 15.35 -18.85 13.19
CA TYR A 204 14.36 -19.58 13.98
C TYR A 204 14.12 -21.01 13.46
N ASN A 205 14.88 -21.48 12.45
CA ASN A 205 14.73 -22.78 11.82
C ASN A 205 13.31 -23.04 11.28
N ILE A 206 12.61 -22.01 10.79
CA ILE A 206 11.28 -22.13 10.20
C ILE A 206 11.44 -22.54 8.72
N PRO A 207 10.87 -23.68 8.27
CA PRO A 207 11.00 -24.13 6.89
C PRO A 207 10.22 -23.22 5.93
N LEU A 208 10.81 -22.97 4.74
CA LEU A 208 10.18 -22.27 3.62
C LEU A 208 9.96 -23.25 2.48
N HIS A 209 8.71 -23.43 2.07
CA HIS A 209 8.29 -24.30 0.99
C HIS A 209 7.87 -23.44 -0.22
N LEU A 210 8.71 -23.41 -1.25
CA LEU A 210 8.46 -22.71 -2.51
C LEU A 210 7.67 -23.59 -3.47
N SER A 211 6.96 -23.00 -4.43
CA SER A 211 6.08 -23.71 -5.37
C SER A 211 5.00 -24.53 -4.67
N HIS A 212 4.49 -24.05 -3.54
CA HIS A 212 3.43 -24.72 -2.77
C HIS A 212 2.34 -23.71 -2.38
N THR A 213 1.11 -24.20 -2.28
CA THR A 213 -0.03 -23.41 -1.80
C THR A 213 -0.90 -24.20 -0.84
N VAL A 214 -1.77 -23.50 -0.11
CA VAL A 214 -2.82 -24.13 0.69
C VAL A 214 -4.08 -24.24 -0.16
N THR A 215 -4.61 -25.44 -0.31
CA THR A 215 -5.79 -25.74 -1.14
C THR A 215 -7.07 -25.83 -0.31
N ARG A 216 -6.97 -26.30 0.94
CA ARG A 216 -8.13 -26.57 1.77
C ARG A 216 -7.84 -26.38 3.26
N VAL A 217 -8.88 -26.04 4.01
CA VAL A 217 -8.91 -26.01 5.48
C VAL A 217 -9.87 -27.05 6.04
N PHE A 218 -9.52 -27.64 7.18
CA PHE A 218 -10.31 -28.62 7.90
C PHE A 218 -10.67 -28.13 9.31
N GLY A 219 -11.83 -28.49 9.78
CA GLY A 219 -12.33 -28.18 11.12
C GLY A 219 -13.80 -27.78 11.08
N ALA A 220 -14.46 -27.82 12.20
CA ALA A 220 -15.83 -27.35 12.37
C ALA A 220 -15.84 -25.99 13.10
N ASP A 221 -15.69 -26.01 14.43
CA ASP A 221 -15.65 -24.79 15.24
C ASP A 221 -14.30 -24.08 15.14
N ARG A 222 -13.20 -24.87 15.17
CA ARG A 222 -11.83 -24.39 15.02
C ARG A 222 -11.07 -25.21 13.97
N LEU A 223 -10.07 -24.59 13.36
CA LEU A 223 -9.17 -25.24 12.41
C LEU A 223 -8.47 -26.43 13.10
N THR A 224 -8.43 -27.58 12.41
CA THR A 224 -7.72 -28.78 12.86
C THR A 224 -6.58 -29.16 11.90
N GLY A 225 -6.50 -28.50 10.77
CA GLY A 225 -5.44 -28.72 9.80
C GLY A 225 -5.71 -28.00 8.48
N VAL A 226 -4.67 -28.00 7.64
CA VAL A 226 -4.72 -27.49 6.28
C VAL A 226 -4.24 -28.57 5.31
N GLU A 227 -4.63 -28.46 4.06
CA GLU A 227 -4.08 -29.21 2.95
C GLU A 227 -3.18 -28.30 2.13
N VAL A 228 -1.94 -28.73 1.91
CA VAL A 228 -0.97 -28.03 1.04
C VAL A 228 -0.72 -28.90 -0.19
N ALA A 229 -0.43 -28.27 -1.33
CA ALA A 229 -0.08 -28.97 -2.56
C ALA A 229 1.03 -28.20 -3.30
N GLU A 230 1.81 -28.93 -4.09
CA GLU A 230 2.71 -28.33 -5.08
C GLU A 230 1.90 -27.56 -6.15
N VAL A 231 2.50 -26.55 -6.76
CA VAL A 231 1.89 -25.81 -7.86
C VAL A 231 2.76 -25.84 -9.11
N ASP A 232 2.09 -25.79 -10.27
CA ASP A 232 2.74 -25.66 -11.58
C ASP A 232 3.23 -24.22 -11.84
N GLU A 233 3.85 -23.99 -12.99
CA GLU A 233 4.34 -22.66 -13.40
C GLU A 233 3.23 -21.59 -13.50
N ALA A 234 1.97 -22.00 -13.67
CA ALA A 234 0.81 -21.12 -13.64
C ALA A 234 0.20 -20.96 -12.23
N MET A 235 0.93 -21.41 -11.18
CA MET A 235 0.51 -21.43 -9.77
C MET A 235 -0.79 -22.20 -9.51
N ARG A 236 -1.08 -23.24 -10.31
CA ARG A 236 -2.23 -24.13 -10.12
C ARG A 236 -1.80 -25.38 -9.34
N PRO A 237 -2.58 -25.79 -8.34
CA PRO A 237 -2.28 -27.01 -7.59
C PRO A 237 -2.14 -28.25 -8.48
N ILE A 238 -1.10 -29.05 -8.25
CA ILE A 238 -0.82 -30.30 -8.97
C ILE A 238 -1.55 -31.44 -8.26
N PRO A 239 -2.52 -32.12 -8.90
CA PRO A 239 -3.25 -33.22 -8.29
C PRO A 239 -2.33 -34.37 -7.91
N GLY A 240 -2.54 -34.95 -6.71
CA GLY A 240 -1.77 -36.06 -6.18
C GLY A 240 -0.55 -35.66 -5.34
N THR A 241 -0.32 -34.36 -5.16
CA THR A 241 0.74 -33.80 -4.30
C THR A 241 0.21 -33.31 -2.95
N GLU A 242 -1.10 -33.48 -2.71
CA GLU A 242 -1.77 -32.95 -1.52
C GLU A 242 -1.23 -33.63 -0.25
N GLN A 243 -0.90 -32.79 0.73
CA GLN A 243 -0.45 -33.23 2.05
C GLN A 243 -1.25 -32.49 3.12
N ARG A 244 -1.73 -33.24 4.12
CA ARG A 244 -2.41 -32.67 5.29
C ARG A 244 -1.39 -32.34 6.36
N ILE A 245 -1.53 -31.12 6.91
CA ILE A 245 -0.76 -30.63 8.04
C ILE A 245 -1.72 -30.29 9.17
N ASP A 246 -1.57 -30.97 10.32
CA ASP A 246 -2.39 -30.71 11.49
C ASP A 246 -1.90 -29.45 12.19
N CYS A 247 -2.76 -28.43 12.30
CA CYS A 247 -2.51 -27.14 12.93
C CYS A 247 -3.82 -26.53 13.41
N ASP A 248 -3.75 -25.54 14.30
CA ASP A 248 -4.92 -24.83 14.84
C ASP A 248 -5.12 -23.44 14.24
N ALA A 249 -4.20 -22.99 13.37
CA ALA A 249 -4.39 -21.78 12.58
C ALA A 249 -3.69 -21.81 11.21
N LEU A 250 -4.29 -21.08 10.27
CA LEU A 250 -3.71 -20.67 9.00
C LEU A 250 -3.58 -19.15 8.98
N ILE A 251 -2.37 -18.67 8.80
CA ILE A 251 -2.08 -17.24 8.63
C ILE A 251 -1.90 -16.93 7.15
N VAL A 252 -2.74 -16.08 6.58
CA VAL A 252 -2.77 -15.74 5.15
C VAL A 252 -2.07 -14.41 4.92
N SER A 253 -0.96 -14.40 4.16
CA SER A 253 -0.17 -13.21 3.82
C SER A 253 0.09 -13.16 2.31
N VAL A 254 -0.98 -13.05 1.52
CA VAL A 254 -0.96 -13.26 0.06
C VAL A 254 -1.22 -11.98 -0.74
N GLY A 255 -0.81 -10.86 -0.19
CA GLY A 255 -0.88 -9.56 -0.83
C GLY A 255 -2.00 -8.67 -0.31
N LEU A 256 -1.92 -7.41 -0.74
CA LEU A 256 -2.78 -6.31 -0.32
C LEU A 256 -3.67 -5.85 -1.47
N ILE A 257 -4.80 -5.25 -1.12
CA ILE A 257 -5.75 -4.64 -2.05
C ILE A 257 -5.97 -3.19 -1.60
N PRO A 258 -5.62 -2.19 -2.40
CA PRO A 258 -5.97 -0.79 -2.11
C PRO A 258 -7.47 -0.60 -1.87
N GLU A 259 -7.85 0.17 -0.85
CA GLU A 259 -9.25 0.44 -0.51
C GLU A 259 -9.76 1.67 -1.27
N ASN A 260 -10.29 1.47 -2.47
CA ASN A 260 -10.69 2.52 -3.40
C ASN A 260 -12.19 2.56 -3.74
N GLU A 261 -13.04 1.93 -2.95
CA GLU A 261 -14.50 1.91 -3.17
C GLU A 261 -15.10 3.32 -3.18
N LEU A 262 -14.56 4.25 -2.36
CA LEU A 262 -14.99 5.65 -2.39
C LEU A 262 -14.55 6.34 -3.70
N ALA A 263 -13.32 6.10 -4.17
CA ALA A 263 -12.83 6.62 -5.43
C ALA A 263 -13.68 6.12 -6.62
N GLU A 264 -13.95 4.80 -6.68
CA GLU A 264 -14.80 4.19 -7.70
C GLU A 264 -16.22 4.78 -7.70
N SER A 265 -16.82 4.98 -6.52
CA SER A 265 -18.16 5.57 -6.38
C SER A 265 -18.25 7.01 -6.89
N LEU A 266 -17.12 7.71 -6.94
CA LEU A 266 -16.98 9.06 -7.48
C LEU A 266 -16.62 9.09 -8.96
N GLY A 267 -16.46 7.91 -9.58
CA GLY A 267 -16.09 7.77 -11.00
C GLY A 267 -14.60 8.02 -11.24
N VAL A 268 -13.74 7.86 -10.23
CA VAL A 268 -12.28 7.94 -10.39
C VAL A 268 -11.82 6.63 -11.05
N PRO A 269 -11.13 6.69 -12.20
CA PRO A 269 -10.57 5.50 -12.82
C PRO A 269 -9.40 4.95 -12.02
N LEU A 270 -9.35 3.61 -11.93
CA LEU A 270 -8.26 2.90 -11.26
C LEU A 270 -7.29 2.31 -12.29
N ASP A 271 -6.02 2.38 -11.97
CA ASP A 271 -4.96 1.73 -12.74
C ASP A 271 -5.06 0.19 -12.64
N GLY A 272 -4.89 -0.50 -13.76
CA GLY A 272 -5.07 -1.95 -13.85
C GLY A 272 -4.04 -2.75 -13.06
N HIS A 273 -2.85 -2.21 -12.82
CA HIS A 273 -1.73 -2.85 -12.15
C HIS A 273 -1.69 -2.53 -10.66
N THR A 274 -1.72 -1.25 -10.29
CA THR A 274 -1.67 -0.81 -8.89
C THR A 274 -3.00 -0.98 -8.17
N ARG A 275 -4.13 -0.98 -8.89
CA ARG A 275 -5.49 -0.90 -8.35
C ARG A 275 -5.76 0.38 -7.55
N GLY A 276 -4.87 1.36 -7.67
CA GLY A 276 -5.04 2.71 -7.15
C GLY A 276 -5.57 3.68 -8.20
N PRO A 277 -6.00 4.87 -7.80
CA PRO A 277 -6.41 5.92 -8.71
C PRO A 277 -5.33 6.28 -9.72
N VAL A 278 -5.71 6.47 -10.98
CA VAL A 278 -4.86 7.14 -11.97
C VAL A 278 -4.70 8.59 -11.52
N CYS A 279 -3.46 9.07 -11.42
CA CYS A 279 -3.15 10.42 -10.93
C CYS A 279 -2.07 11.11 -11.76
N ASP A 280 -1.99 12.43 -11.57
CA ASP A 280 -0.93 13.29 -12.11
C ASP A 280 0.24 13.47 -11.13
N GLY A 281 1.22 14.30 -11.51
CA GLY A 281 2.42 14.61 -10.73
C GLY A 281 2.14 15.28 -9.37
N GLN A 282 0.96 15.86 -9.20
CA GLN A 282 0.49 16.46 -7.95
C GLN A 282 -0.39 15.51 -7.11
N LEU A 283 -0.49 14.25 -7.53
CA LEU A 283 -1.35 13.20 -6.97
C LEU A 283 -2.85 13.50 -7.03
N MET A 284 -3.26 14.42 -7.92
CA MET A 284 -4.66 14.63 -8.24
C MET A 284 -5.15 13.56 -9.21
N THR A 285 -6.32 13.01 -8.92
CA THR A 285 -6.95 11.99 -9.77
C THR A 285 -7.55 12.61 -11.05
N GLU A 286 -8.08 11.77 -11.95
CA GLU A 286 -8.81 12.29 -13.11
C GLU A 286 -10.06 13.10 -12.73
N VAL A 287 -10.58 12.93 -11.52
CA VAL A 287 -11.67 13.76 -10.99
C VAL A 287 -11.08 14.96 -10.25
N PRO A 288 -11.23 16.20 -10.78
CA PRO A 288 -10.64 17.38 -10.17
C PRO A 288 -11.04 17.58 -8.72
N GLY A 289 -10.07 17.95 -7.86
CA GLY A 289 -10.27 18.16 -6.44
C GLY A 289 -10.24 16.88 -5.59
N ILE A 290 -10.01 15.71 -6.19
CA ILE A 290 -9.78 14.44 -5.47
C ILE A 290 -8.32 14.06 -5.63
N PHE A 291 -7.64 13.89 -4.50
CA PHE A 291 -6.25 13.46 -4.40
C PHE A 291 -6.18 12.09 -3.73
N SER A 292 -5.14 11.31 -4.02
CA SER A 292 -4.92 10.02 -3.37
C SER A 292 -3.47 9.88 -2.93
N CYS A 293 -3.23 9.20 -1.79
CA CYS A 293 -1.88 8.98 -1.28
C CYS A 293 -1.73 7.64 -0.56
N GLY A 294 -0.48 7.27 -0.31
CA GLY A 294 -0.13 6.06 0.42
C GLY A 294 -0.61 4.77 -0.27
N ASN A 295 -0.99 3.78 0.53
CA ASN A 295 -1.35 2.47 0.00
C ASN A 295 -2.71 2.41 -0.72
N ALA A 296 -3.51 3.47 -0.65
CA ALA A 296 -4.68 3.64 -1.51
C ALA A 296 -4.29 3.92 -2.96
N LEU A 297 -3.17 4.63 -3.19
CA LEU A 297 -2.64 4.95 -4.51
C LEU A 297 -1.87 3.77 -5.11
N HIS A 298 -0.90 3.25 -4.38
CA HIS A 298 -0.18 2.00 -4.68
C HIS A 298 0.45 1.45 -3.39
N VAL A 299 0.69 0.14 -3.35
CA VAL A 299 1.30 -0.49 -2.16
C VAL A 299 2.78 -0.13 -2.09
N ASN A 300 3.17 0.54 -1.00
CA ASN A 300 4.51 1.03 -0.75
C ASN A 300 5.35 0.05 0.07
N ASP A 301 6.67 -0.01 -0.18
CA ASP A 301 7.62 -0.81 0.61
C ASP A 301 8.04 -0.09 1.90
N LEU A 302 8.08 1.24 1.88
CA LEU A 302 8.50 2.05 3.02
C LEU A 302 7.39 3.04 3.43
N VAL A 303 7.17 3.16 4.73
CA VAL A 303 6.22 4.15 5.26
C VAL A 303 6.67 5.59 4.99
N ASP A 304 7.97 5.80 4.88
CA ASP A 304 8.54 7.12 4.52
C ASP A 304 7.97 7.62 3.17
N TYR A 305 7.77 6.73 2.20
CA TYR A 305 7.14 7.06 0.91
C TYR A 305 5.63 7.32 1.05
N VAL A 306 4.97 6.57 1.94
CA VAL A 306 3.55 6.81 2.27
C VAL A 306 3.36 8.22 2.83
N SER A 307 4.20 8.64 3.78
CA SER A 307 4.14 9.98 4.36
C SER A 307 4.50 11.07 3.36
N ALA A 308 5.53 10.85 2.53
CA ALA A 308 5.92 11.80 1.47
C ALA A 308 4.80 12.01 0.45
N SER A 309 4.10 10.93 0.02
CA SER A 309 2.94 11.05 -0.85
C SER A 309 1.77 11.78 -0.17
N GLY A 310 1.58 11.57 1.13
CA GLY A 310 0.60 12.30 1.92
C GLY A 310 0.88 13.79 1.95
N GLU A 311 2.12 14.18 2.22
CA GLU A 311 2.54 15.60 2.22
C GLU A 311 2.28 16.27 0.88
N LEU A 312 2.64 15.60 -0.22
CA LEU A 312 2.38 16.13 -1.56
C LEU A 312 0.89 16.28 -1.82
N ALA A 313 0.09 15.24 -1.55
CA ALA A 313 -1.36 15.28 -1.76
C ALA A 313 -2.04 16.37 -0.91
N GLY A 314 -1.62 16.53 0.35
CA GLY A 314 -2.14 17.57 1.25
C GLY A 314 -1.82 18.98 0.78
N LYS A 315 -0.56 19.24 0.40
CA LYS A 315 -0.13 20.51 -0.18
C LYS A 315 -0.91 20.82 -1.46
N SER A 316 -1.01 19.87 -2.37
CA SER A 316 -1.72 20.04 -3.64
C SER A 316 -3.22 20.29 -3.43
N ALA A 317 -3.85 19.58 -2.48
CA ALA A 317 -5.26 19.79 -2.14
C ALA A 317 -5.52 21.18 -1.56
N ALA A 318 -4.61 21.72 -0.73
CA ALA A 318 -4.72 23.06 -0.16
C ALA A 318 -4.64 24.16 -1.23
N HIS A 319 -3.78 23.97 -2.23
CA HIS A 319 -3.59 24.96 -3.32
C HIS A 319 -4.52 24.75 -4.51
N PHE A 320 -5.40 23.75 -4.45
CA PHE A 320 -6.26 23.42 -5.59
C PHE A 320 -7.11 24.59 -6.04
N ALA A 321 -6.95 24.94 -7.32
CA ALA A 321 -7.82 25.85 -8.06
C ALA A 321 -8.28 25.14 -9.34
N ALA A 322 -9.59 25.18 -9.60
CA ALA A 322 -10.11 24.56 -10.82
C ALA A 322 -9.56 25.32 -12.06
N HIS A 323 -8.91 24.59 -12.95
CA HIS A 323 -8.36 25.09 -14.20
C HIS A 323 -8.56 24.08 -15.33
N THR A 324 -8.33 24.52 -16.57
CA THR A 324 -8.28 23.61 -17.70
C THR A 324 -6.94 22.86 -17.70
N ARG A 325 -6.99 21.56 -17.56
CA ARG A 325 -5.81 20.68 -17.51
C ARG A 325 -5.29 20.40 -18.92
N ASP A 326 -3.98 20.35 -19.05
CA ASP A 326 -3.27 19.95 -20.26
C ASP A 326 -2.42 18.70 -19.94
N GLU A 327 -3.07 17.54 -19.94
CA GLU A 327 -2.47 16.27 -19.49
C GLU A 327 -1.71 15.55 -20.59
N ILE A 328 -0.59 14.94 -20.19
CA ILE A 328 0.15 13.98 -20.99
C ILE A 328 0.34 12.69 -20.21
N ALA A 329 0.09 11.54 -20.87
CA ALA A 329 0.31 10.22 -20.27
C ALA A 329 1.81 9.90 -20.19
N LEU A 330 2.21 9.26 -19.10
CA LEU A 330 3.48 8.58 -18.96
C LEU A 330 3.28 7.11 -19.32
N THR A 331 3.76 6.70 -20.47
CA THR A 331 3.64 5.33 -20.98
C THR A 331 4.88 4.50 -20.60
N ILE A 332 4.73 3.18 -20.49
CA ILE A 332 5.76 2.25 -20.05
C ILE A 332 5.85 1.04 -20.98
N SER A 333 7.05 0.43 -21.11
CA SER A 333 7.22 -0.88 -21.74
C SER A 333 6.69 -2.02 -20.83
N ASP A 334 6.52 -3.21 -21.41
CA ASP A 334 6.04 -4.41 -20.70
C ASP A 334 6.98 -4.89 -19.58
N ASP A 335 8.22 -4.39 -19.54
CA ASP A 335 9.18 -4.68 -18.48
C ASP A 335 8.86 -4.01 -17.14
N PHE A 336 7.98 -3.00 -17.16
CA PHE A 336 7.46 -2.38 -15.94
C PHE A 336 6.22 -3.12 -15.44
N GLY A 337 6.18 -3.39 -14.15
CA GLY A 337 4.96 -3.83 -13.46
C GLY A 337 3.95 -2.69 -13.30
N TYR A 338 4.43 -1.48 -13.04
CA TYR A 338 3.65 -0.23 -13.02
C TYR A 338 4.57 1.00 -12.95
N LEU A 339 3.99 2.17 -13.19
CA LEU A 339 4.58 3.50 -12.95
C LEU A 339 3.52 4.41 -12.31
N VAL A 340 3.88 5.17 -11.27
CA VAL A 340 3.04 6.18 -10.59
C VAL A 340 3.85 7.46 -10.41
N PRO A 341 3.32 8.64 -10.75
CA PRO A 341 2.04 8.91 -11.41
C PRO A 341 2.00 8.41 -12.85
N GLN A 342 0.79 8.27 -13.40
CA GLN A 342 0.60 7.82 -14.78
C GLN A 342 0.47 8.97 -15.78
N ARG A 343 0.34 10.19 -15.29
CA ARG A 343 0.15 11.41 -16.09
C ARG A 343 0.90 12.58 -15.50
N LEU A 344 1.10 13.61 -16.31
CA LEU A 344 1.52 14.94 -15.86
C LEU A 344 0.54 15.98 -16.42
N ASP A 345 0.22 16.99 -15.63
CA ASP A 345 -0.46 18.19 -16.11
C ASP A 345 0.59 19.25 -16.44
N ARG A 346 0.69 19.64 -17.70
CA ARG A 346 1.68 20.62 -18.18
C ARG A 346 1.41 22.03 -17.72
N THR A 347 0.25 22.29 -17.14
CA THR A 347 -0.10 23.59 -16.55
C THR A 347 0.39 23.75 -15.11
N GLU A 348 0.84 22.63 -14.50
CA GLU A 348 1.39 22.59 -13.14
C GLU A 348 2.93 22.60 -13.14
N ASP A 349 3.53 22.81 -11.97
CA ASP A 349 4.97 22.73 -11.76
C ASP A 349 5.45 21.27 -11.81
N ASN A 350 6.20 20.90 -12.83
CA ASN A 350 6.77 19.60 -13.04
C ASN A 350 8.30 19.56 -12.83
N SER A 351 8.86 20.56 -12.13
CA SER A 351 10.29 20.67 -11.85
C SER A 351 10.83 19.62 -10.88
N SER A 352 9.94 18.93 -10.14
CA SER A 352 10.34 17.91 -9.15
C SER A 352 9.25 16.85 -8.98
N VAL A 353 9.06 16.02 -10.00
CA VAL A 353 8.07 14.92 -9.95
C VAL A 353 8.74 13.64 -9.46
N THR A 354 8.21 13.08 -8.39
CA THR A 354 8.67 11.78 -7.85
C THR A 354 7.87 10.65 -8.49
N LEU A 355 8.59 9.75 -9.12
CA LEU A 355 8.04 8.55 -9.77
C LEU A 355 8.33 7.32 -8.92
N TYR A 356 7.36 6.41 -8.83
CA TYR A 356 7.49 5.10 -8.22
C TYR A 356 7.19 4.01 -9.25
N PHE A 357 8.04 2.98 -9.31
CA PHE A 357 7.84 1.88 -10.24
C PHE A 357 8.36 0.54 -9.70
N ARG A 358 7.91 -0.54 -10.30
CA ARG A 358 8.46 -1.90 -10.12
C ARG A 358 8.74 -2.51 -11.49
N SER A 359 9.73 -3.38 -11.58
CA SER A 359 9.91 -4.22 -12.76
C SER A 359 8.87 -5.34 -12.80
N ALA A 360 8.49 -5.78 -14.00
CA ALA A 360 7.60 -6.93 -14.19
C ALA A 360 8.30 -8.26 -13.91
N ALA A 361 9.62 -8.33 -14.14
CA ALA A 361 10.45 -9.52 -13.95
C ALA A 361 11.74 -9.21 -13.18
N VAL A 362 12.47 -10.26 -12.78
CA VAL A 362 13.83 -10.13 -12.25
C VAL A 362 14.76 -9.82 -13.43
N LEU A 363 15.37 -8.65 -13.39
CA LEU A 363 16.29 -8.18 -14.43
C LEU A 363 17.70 -8.01 -13.84
N GLY A 364 18.71 -8.44 -14.59
CA GLY A 364 20.13 -8.20 -14.29
C GLY A 364 20.50 -6.72 -14.52
N PRO A 365 21.80 -6.43 -14.82
CA PRO A 365 22.22 -5.06 -15.13
C PRO A 365 21.39 -4.47 -16.25
N CYS A 366 20.75 -3.33 -16.00
CA CYS A 366 19.82 -2.71 -16.92
C CYS A 366 19.86 -1.18 -16.83
N ARG A 367 19.17 -0.52 -17.74
CA ARG A 367 19.03 0.92 -17.81
C ARG A 367 17.56 1.29 -17.96
N VAL A 368 17.04 2.11 -17.08
CA VAL A 368 15.75 2.78 -17.26
C VAL A 368 16.01 4.00 -18.15
N VAL A 369 15.25 4.12 -19.21
CA VAL A 369 15.38 5.17 -20.23
C VAL A 369 14.06 5.91 -20.35
N LEU A 370 14.13 7.24 -20.39
CA LEU A 370 13.01 8.11 -20.73
C LEU A 370 13.21 8.68 -22.13
N THR A 371 12.24 8.47 -22.99
CA THR A 371 12.17 9.11 -24.31
C THR A 371 11.03 10.11 -24.34
N ILE A 372 11.27 11.26 -24.94
CA ILE A 372 10.26 12.27 -25.26
C ILE A 372 10.25 12.47 -26.76
N ASP A 373 9.08 12.28 -27.40
CA ASP A 373 8.91 12.33 -28.85
C ASP A 373 9.93 11.42 -29.61
N GLY A 374 10.18 10.22 -29.04
CA GLY A 374 11.11 9.23 -29.60
C GLY A 374 12.59 9.53 -29.39
N LYS A 375 12.97 10.62 -28.68
CA LYS A 375 14.35 10.96 -28.37
C LYS A 375 14.67 10.64 -26.92
N GLU A 376 15.76 9.91 -26.65
CA GLU A 376 16.28 9.73 -25.28
C GLU A 376 16.63 11.08 -24.67
N THR A 377 15.99 11.40 -23.54
CA THR A 377 16.19 12.66 -22.79
C THR A 377 16.82 12.41 -21.43
N TRP A 378 16.63 11.21 -20.87
CA TRP A 378 17.20 10.83 -19.59
C TRP A 378 17.36 9.31 -19.48
N SER A 379 18.36 8.87 -18.72
CA SER A 379 18.50 7.46 -18.36
C SER A 379 19.26 7.26 -17.04
N ARG A 380 18.99 6.10 -16.39
CA ARG A 380 19.67 5.67 -15.16
C ARG A 380 19.97 4.18 -15.19
N ARG A 381 21.18 3.81 -14.79
CA ARG A 381 21.61 2.41 -14.68
C ARG A 381 21.22 1.81 -13.32
N TYR A 382 20.82 0.55 -13.36
CA TYR A 382 20.53 -0.28 -12.20
C TYR A 382 21.34 -1.56 -12.28
N PRO A 383 21.98 -2.02 -11.17
CA PRO A 383 22.72 -3.29 -11.16
C PRO A 383 21.77 -4.48 -11.29
N PHE A 384 20.55 -4.34 -10.81
CA PHE A 384 19.45 -5.28 -10.96
C PHE A 384 18.12 -4.58 -10.63
N LEU A 385 17.01 -5.15 -11.10
CA LEU A 385 15.65 -4.81 -10.69
C LEU A 385 14.90 -6.09 -10.33
N ARG A 386 14.02 -6.00 -9.34
CA ARG A 386 13.21 -7.13 -8.87
C ARG A 386 11.77 -6.69 -8.60
N PRO A 387 10.75 -7.49 -8.97
CA PRO A 387 9.35 -7.13 -8.76
C PRO A 387 8.96 -6.78 -7.31
N PRO A 388 9.51 -7.43 -6.26
CA PRO A 388 9.19 -7.06 -4.88
C PRO A 388 9.78 -5.72 -4.42
N GLU A 389 10.79 -5.19 -5.13
CA GLU A 389 11.52 -3.99 -4.72
C GLU A 389 11.04 -2.77 -5.50
N MET A 390 10.33 -1.86 -4.82
CA MET A 390 9.89 -0.60 -5.40
C MET A 390 11.06 0.35 -5.59
N GLN A 391 11.13 0.96 -6.76
CA GLN A 391 12.12 1.99 -7.08
C GLN A 391 11.47 3.37 -7.01
N GLN A 392 12.27 4.34 -6.57
CA GLN A 392 11.91 5.75 -6.55
C GLN A 392 12.91 6.55 -7.38
N LEU A 393 12.41 7.47 -8.19
CA LEU A 393 13.24 8.45 -8.87
C LEU A 393 12.51 9.79 -8.95
N THR A 394 13.26 10.89 -8.90
CA THR A 394 12.71 12.24 -9.05
C THR A 394 13.28 12.88 -10.29
N LEU A 395 12.43 13.42 -11.14
CA LEU A 395 12.81 14.05 -12.42
C LEU A 395 12.24 15.48 -12.50
N ASP A 396 13.00 16.33 -13.18
CA ASP A 396 12.61 17.69 -13.57
C ASP A 396 12.11 17.64 -15.02
N PHE A 397 10.81 17.40 -15.19
CA PHE A 397 10.18 17.27 -16.51
C PHE A 397 10.13 18.60 -17.27
N ASP A 398 10.13 19.72 -16.57
CA ASP A 398 10.18 21.04 -17.21
C ASP A 398 11.50 21.24 -17.93
N LYS A 399 12.64 20.85 -17.31
CA LYS A 399 13.96 20.85 -17.98
C LYS A 399 14.08 19.78 -19.06
N LEU A 400 13.37 18.68 -18.94
CA LEU A 400 13.35 17.63 -19.96
C LEU A 400 12.50 17.99 -21.18
N GLY A 401 11.74 19.12 -21.13
CA GLY A 401 11.04 19.65 -22.29
C GLY A 401 9.61 19.14 -22.48
N ILE A 402 8.92 18.78 -21.37
CA ILE A 402 7.56 18.24 -21.43
C ILE A 402 6.51 19.21 -22.00
N ALA A 403 6.74 20.54 -21.94
CA ALA A 403 5.76 21.57 -22.29
C ALA A 403 5.15 21.41 -23.70
N HIS A 404 5.87 20.84 -24.66
CA HIS A 404 5.43 20.63 -26.04
C HIS A 404 5.46 19.16 -26.47
N ALA A 405 5.72 18.24 -25.56
CA ALA A 405 5.81 16.81 -25.81
C ALA A 405 4.47 16.24 -26.29
N ARG A 406 4.52 15.31 -27.22
CA ARG A 406 3.35 14.53 -27.71
C ARG A 406 3.35 13.12 -27.17
N ASP A 407 4.55 12.61 -26.86
CA ASP A 407 4.75 11.27 -26.32
C ASP A 407 5.85 11.29 -25.25
N VAL A 408 5.59 10.60 -24.13
CA VAL A 408 6.54 10.40 -23.02
C VAL A 408 6.52 8.92 -22.65
N HIS A 409 7.65 8.26 -22.88
CA HIS A 409 7.71 6.82 -22.75
C HIS A 409 8.93 6.35 -21.95
N PHE A 410 8.70 5.42 -21.02
CA PHE A 410 9.75 4.77 -20.23
C PHE A 410 9.97 3.34 -20.71
N THR A 411 11.23 2.98 -20.90
CA THR A 411 11.67 1.61 -21.24
C THR A 411 12.72 1.11 -20.24
N ILE A 412 12.82 -0.21 -20.08
CA ILE A 412 13.93 -0.85 -19.38
C ILE A 412 14.74 -1.61 -20.43
N GLU A 413 15.97 -1.18 -20.64
CA GLU A 413 16.93 -1.83 -21.53
C GLU A 413 17.86 -2.73 -20.72
N VAL A 414 17.79 -4.04 -20.95
CA VAL A 414 18.69 -5.00 -20.31
C VAL A 414 20.03 -4.96 -21.06
N ALA A 415 21.14 -4.89 -20.33
CA ALA A 415 22.45 -4.96 -20.95
C ALA A 415 22.61 -6.33 -21.66
N GLU A 416 23.00 -6.30 -22.93
CA GLU A 416 23.40 -7.53 -23.63
C GLU A 416 24.57 -8.17 -22.87
N ALA A 417 24.46 -9.49 -22.62
CA ALA A 417 25.43 -10.27 -21.84
C ALA A 417 26.76 -10.43 -22.57
#